data_8449b1174b6517f7f5f042fbd9529f62
#
_entry.id   8449b1174b6517f7f5f042fbd9529f62
#
_cell.length_a   1.000
_cell.length_b   1.000
_cell.length_c   1.000
_cell.angle_alpha   90.00
_cell.angle_beta   90.00
_cell.angle_gamma   90.00
#
_symmetry.space_group_name_H-M   'P 1'
#
loop_
_entity.id
_entity.type
_entity.pdbx_description
1 polymer ?
#
loop_
_entity_poly.entity_id
_entity_poly.type
_entity_poly.pdbx_seq_one_letter_code
_entity_poly.pdbx_strand_id
1 'polypeptide(L)'
;MIDYRLEAPPILRDFLVYHETIQGHSRRTVDEYFLDLRNFFRFLKLDKGRVARNTPLGQISIDDVDLDLVGSVTLSDVYAYMNYLSRDRVVHPNSPDARNGLSAPARARKVAAIRSFYKYLTNKAKLISENPMQDLDSPHLKKSLPRYLDLEESVSLLEHVDGANQARDYCILTLFLNCGLRISELVGLNVTDVR
;
A
#
# COMPACT_ATOMS: atom_id res chain seq x y z
N MET A 1 -6.21 -7.32 -12.34
CA MET A 1 -6.72 -6.05 -11.81
C MET A 1 -7.82 -6.39 -10.83
N ILE A 2 -7.76 -5.89 -9.61
CA ILE A 2 -8.77 -6.21 -8.57
C ILE A 2 -9.99 -5.33 -8.82
N ASP A 3 -11.16 -5.94 -8.95
CA ASP A 3 -12.40 -5.17 -8.97
C ASP A 3 -12.99 -5.10 -7.56
N TYR A 4 -12.60 -4.06 -6.82
CA TYR A 4 -13.09 -3.83 -5.46
C TYR A 4 -14.62 -3.69 -5.38
N ARG A 5 -15.29 -3.39 -6.50
CA ARG A 5 -16.74 -3.23 -6.56
C ARG A 5 -17.49 -4.53 -6.28
N LEU A 6 -16.84 -5.67 -6.51
CA LEU A 6 -17.40 -7.00 -6.27
C LEU A 6 -17.22 -7.49 -4.83
N GLU A 7 -16.08 -7.14 -4.20
CA GLU A 7 -15.71 -7.65 -2.87
C GLU A 7 -15.94 -6.63 -1.74
N ALA A 8 -15.98 -5.32 -2.05
CA ALA A 8 -16.07 -4.29 -1.02
C ALA A 8 -17.50 -4.17 -0.48
N PRO A 9 -17.70 -4.19 0.84
CA PRO A 9 -18.96 -3.83 1.46
C PRO A 9 -19.35 -2.37 1.12
N PRO A 10 -20.63 -1.99 1.19
CA PRO A 10 -21.09 -0.66 0.80
C PRO A 10 -20.30 0.48 1.45
N ILE A 11 -20.07 0.41 2.75
CA ILE A 11 -19.34 1.43 3.52
C ILE A 11 -17.89 1.64 3.03
N LEU A 12 -17.23 0.56 2.60
CA LEU A 12 -15.88 0.63 2.04
C LEU A 12 -15.91 1.09 0.58
N ARG A 13 -16.90 0.67 -0.19
CA ARG A 13 -17.08 1.07 -1.58
C ARG A 13 -17.26 2.58 -1.70
N ASP A 14 -18.10 3.18 -0.87
CA ASP A 14 -18.33 4.63 -0.87
C ASP A 14 -17.05 5.41 -0.57
N PHE A 15 -16.23 4.94 0.37
CA PHE A 15 -14.90 5.50 0.65
C PHE A 15 -13.98 5.43 -0.59
N LEU A 16 -13.92 4.28 -1.25
CA LEU A 16 -13.05 4.09 -2.42
C LEU A 16 -13.50 4.94 -3.61
N VAL A 17 -14.82 5.01 -3.86
CA VAL A 17 -15.40 5.89 -4.89
C VAL A 17 -15.10 7.36 -4.59
N TYR A 18 -15.24 7.80 -3.33
CA TYR A 18 -14.88 9.16 -2.92
C TYR A 18 -13.41 9.47 -3.23
N HIS A 19 -12.48 8.55 -2.94
CA HIS A 19 -11.06 8.76 -3.22
C HIS A 19 -10.74 8.74 -4.72
N GLU A 20 -11.41 7.90 -5.50
CA GLU A 20 -11.22 7.82 -6.95
C GLU A 20 -11.80 9.06 -7.66
N THR A 21 -13.05 9.41 -7.36
CA THR A 21 -13.82 10.39 -8.15
C THR A 21 -13.74 11.82 -7.63
N ILE A 22 -13.66 12.01 -6.31
CA ILE A 22 -13.65 13.35 -5.69
C ILE A 22 -12.23 13.80 -5.34
N GLN A 23 -11.40 12.89 -4.80
CA GLN A 23 -10.01 13.22 -4.46
C GLN A 23 -9.04 13.06 -5.63
N GLY A 24 -9.48 12.45 -6.75
CA GLY A 24 -8.66 12.26 -7.94
C GLY A 24 -7.46 11.33 -7.75
N HIS A 25 -7.53 10.41 -6.79
CA HIS A 25 -6.45 9.45 -6.59
C HIS A 25 -6.38 8.47 -7.76
N SER A 26 -5.15 8.05 -8.10
CA SER A 26 -4.95 7.04 -9.13
C SER A 26 -5.63 5.72 -8.74
N ARG A 27 -6.09 4.97 -9.75
CA ARG A 27 -6.68 3.65 -9.55
C ARG A 27 -5.78 2.73 -8.71
N ARG A 28 -4.48 2.77 -8.94
CA ARG A 28 -3.51 2.01 -8.15
C ARG A 28 -3.55 2.37 -6.65
N THR A 29 -3.68 3.65 -6.32
CA THR A 29 -3.80 4.11 -4.92
C THR A 29 -5.08 3.58 -4.28
N VAL A 30 -6.19 3.60 -5.02
CA VAL A 30 -7.49 3.09 -4.55
C VAL A 30 -7.45 1.58 -4.36
N ASP A 31 -6.84 0.83 -5.28
CA ASP A 31 -6.62 -0.61 -5.15
C ASP A 31 -5.79 -0.96 -3.89
N GLU A 32 -4.74 -0.18 -3.62
CA GLU A 32 -3.91 -0.35 -2.41
C GLU A 32 -4.70 -0.05 -1.13
N TYR A 33 -5.54 0.98 -1.11
CA TYR A 33 -6.44 1.25 0.01
C TYR A 33 -7.41 0.10 0.24
N PHE A 34 -8.01 -0.42 -0.82
CA PHE A 34 -8.88 -1.58 -0.74
C PHE A 34 -8.16 -2.79 -0.13
N LEU A 35 -6.99 -3.13 -0.63
CA LEU A 35 -6.19 -4.27 -0.13
C LEU A 35 -5.81 -4.12 1.34
N ASP A 36 -5.43 -2.92 1.76
CA ASP A 36 -5.05 -2.66 3.13
C ASP A 36 -6.24 -2.75 4.09
N LEU A 37 -7.38 -2.16 3.73
CA LEU A 37 -8.60 -2.21 4.53
C LEU A 37 -9.25 -3.59 4.52
N ARG A 38 -9.23 -4.32 3.40
CA ARG A 38 -9.66 -5.71 3.33
C ARG A 38 -8.89 -6.58 4.32
N ASN A 39 -7.57 -6.46 4.37
CA ASN A 39 -6.75 -7.21 5.31
C ASN A 39 -7.04 -6.82 6.77
N PHE A 40 -7.29 -5.55 7.03
CA PHE A 40 -7.66 -5.08 8.36
C PHE A 40 -9.01 -5.65 8.82
N PHE A 41 -10.04 -5.60 7.98
CA PHE A 41 -11.37 -6.16 8.32
C PHE A 41 -11.34 -7.68 8.48
N ARG A 42 -10.57 -8.39 7.66
CA ARG A 42 -10.34 -9.83 7.83
C ARG A 42 -9.73 -10.15 9.19
N PHE A 43 -8.72 -9.40 9.59
CA PHE A 43 -8.12 -9.53 10.91
C PHE A 43 -9.14 -9.24 12.02
N LEU A 44 -9.87 -8.15 11.93
CA LEU A 44 -10.90 -7.79 12.92
C LEU A 44 -11.98 -8.88 13.09
N LYS A 45 -12.47 -9.45 11.99
CA LYS A 45 -13.46 -10.53 12.03
C LYS A 45 -12.91 -11.76 12.76
N LEU A 46 -11.65 -12.09 12.54
CA LEU A 46 -10.98 -13.20 13.21
C LEU A 46 -10.76 -12.89 14.70
N ASP A 47 -10.22 -11.73 15.02
CA ASP A 47 -9.86 -11.29 16.36
C ASP A 47 -11.11 -11.14 17.26
N LYS A 48 -12.20 -10.56 16.73
CA LYS A 48 -13.49 -10.41 17.42
C LYS A 48 -14.35 -11.68 17.41
N GLY A 49 -13.84 -12.81 16.90
CA GLY A 49 -14.54 -14.10 16.90
C GLY A 49 -15.77 -14.17 16.01
N ARG A 50 -15.87 -13.29 15.00
CA ARG A 50 -16.96 -13.34 13.99
C ARG A 50 -16.80 -14.48 12.99
N VAL A 51 -15.64 -15.12 12.95
CA VAL A 51 -15.32 -16.31 12.16
C VAL A 51 -14.54 -17.31 13.00
N ALA A 52 -14.50 -18.58 12.58
CA ALA A 52 -13.77 -19.62 13.31
C ALA A 52 -12.26 -19.29 13.35
N ARG A 53 -11.63 -19.51 14.51
CA ARG A 53 -10.21 -19.15 14.75
C ARG A 53 -9.20 -19.77 13.79
N ASN A 54 -9.54 -20.92 13.21
CA ASN A 54 -8.70 -21.63 12.24
C ASN A 54 -8.95 -21.23 10.79
N THR A 55 -9.82 -20.24 10.53
CA THR A 55 -10.10 -19.77 9.18
C THR A 55 -8.87 -19.01 8.63
N PRO A 56 -8.29 -19.44 7.49
CA PRO A 56 -7.21 -18.70 6.87
C PRO A 56 -7.62 -17.27 6.52
N LEU A 57 -6.81 -16.28 6.88
CA LEU A 57 -7.15 -14.86 6.71
C LEU A 57 -7.54 -14.52 5.26
N GLY A 58 -6.89 -15.18 4.29
CA GLY A 58 -7.17 -14.97 2.86
C GLY A 58 -8.57 -15.41 2.42
N GLN A 59 -9.22 -16.32 3.16
CA GLN A 59 -10.54 -16.89 2.84
C GLN A 59 -11.70 -16.15 3.53
N ILE A 60 -11.39 -15.24 4.47
CA ILE A 60 -12.43 -14.48 5.18
C ILE A 60 -13.05 -13.47 4.21
N SER A 61 -14.36 -13.58 3.94
CA SER A 61 -15.10 -12.53 3.24
C SER A 61 -15.23 -11.27 4.08
N ILE A 62 -15.36 -10.13 3.41
CA ILE A 62 -15.61 -8.82 4.03
C ILE A 62 -16.92 -8.18 3.57
N ASP A 63 -17.72 -8.88 2.77
CA ASP A 63 -18.98 -8.40 2.20
C ASP A 63 -20.03 -8.02 3.25
N ASP A 64 -19.98 -8.67 4.42
CA ASP A 64 -20.83 -8.46 5.59
C ASP A 64 -20.29 -7.44 6.60
N VAL A 65 -19.21 -6.72 6.26
CA VAL A 65 -18.67 -5.64 7.12
C VAL A 65 -19.65 -4.47 7.12
N ASP A 66 -20.23 -4.22 8.25
CA ASP A 66 -21.26 -3.21 8.51
C ASP A 66 -20.75 -2.06 9.41
N LEU A 67 -21.64 -1.09 9.66
CA LEU A 67 -21.34 0.04 10.51
C LEU A 67 -21.12 -0.39 11.98
N ASP A 68 -21.77 -1.46 12.44
CA ASP A 68 -21.63 -1.96 13.80
C ASP A 68 -20.22 -2.50 14.04
N LEU A 69 -19.70 -3.30 13.10
CA LEU A 69 -18.31 -3.75 13.18
C LEU A 69 -17.34 -2.57 13.13
N VAL A 70 -17.52 -1.67 12.16
CA VAL A 70 -16.62 -0.53 11.94
C VAL A 70 -16.66 0.43 13.12
N GLY A 71 -17.85 0.73 13.68
CA GLY A 71 -18.04 1.60 14.82
C GLY A 71 -17.53 1.01 16.15
N SER A 72 -17.43 -0.34 16.24
CA SER A 72 -16.92 -1.03 17.43
C SER A 72 -15.38 -1.07 17.51
N VAL A 73 -14.68 -0.56 16.50
CA VAL A 73 -13.23 -0.61 16.46
C VAL A 73 -12.62 0.44 17.38
N THR A 74 -11.68 -0.02 18.18
CA THR A 74 -10.93 0.79 19.12
C THR A 74 -9.47 0.95 18.68
N LEU A 75 -8.76 1.88 19.30
CA LEU A 75 -7.31 2.03 19.11
C LEU A 75 -6.56 0.73 19.51
N SER A 76 -7.04 0.01 20.51
CA SER A 76 -6.48 -1.28 20.94
C SER A 76 -6.57 -2.35 19.84
N ASP A 77 -7.67 -2.41 19.09
CA ASP A 77 -7.83 -3.33 17.96
C ASP A 77 -6.79 -3.05 16.87
N VAL A 78 -6.51 -1.76 16.61
CA VAL A 78 -5.48 -1.39 15.64
C VAL A 78 -4.08 -1.76 16.15
N TYR A 79 -3.80 -1.59 17.42
CA TYR A 79 -2.52 -2.04 18.00
C TYR A 79 -2.37 -3.56 17.93
N ALA A 80 -3.42 -4.33 18.19
CA ALA A 80 -3.43 -5.79 17.99
C ALA A 80 -3.13 -6.16 16.52
N TYR A 81 -3.77 -5.47 15.57
CA TYR A 81 -3.48 -5.65 14.15
C TYR A 81 -2.02 -5.31 13.80
N MET A 82 -1.47 -4.21 14.34
CA MET A 82 -0.08 -3.81 14.11
C MET A 82 0.91 -4.82 14.70
N ASN A 83 0.60 -5.40 15.85
CA ASN A 83 1.39 -6.47 16.43
C ASN A 83 1.39 -7.71 15.53
N TYR A 84 0.21 -8.16 15.08
CA TYR A 84 0.09 -9.24 14.10
C TYR A 84 0.92 -8.97 12.84
N LEU A 85 0.81 -7.78 12.26
CA LEU A 85 1.57 -7.41 11.06
C LEU A 85 3.09 -7.40 11.28
N SER A 86 3.55 -7.14 12.50
CA SER A 86 4.98 -7.02 12.80
C SER A 86 5.64 -8.35 13.14
N ARG A 87 4.88 -9.33 13.61
CA ARG A 87 5.42 -10.59 14.17
C ARG A 87 4.94 -11.84 13.47
N ASP A 88 3.63 -11.90 13.19
CA ASP A 88 2.98 -13.17 12.85
C ASP A 88 2.69 -13.29 11.35
N ARG A 89 2.52 -12.16 10.67
CA ARG A 89 2.22 -12.18 9.23
C ARG A 89 3.40 -12.71 8.44
N VAL A 90 3.19 -13.85 7.74
CA VAL A 90 4.17 -14.39 6.81
C VAL A 90 4.17 -13.57 5.52
N VAL A 91 5.34 -13.12 5.12
CA VAL A 91 5.60 -12.39 3.86
C VAL A 91 6.28 -13.35 2.90
N HIS A 92 5.79 -13.41 1.66
CA HIS A 92 6.28 -14.31 0.60
C HIS A 92 6.31 -15.79 1.02
N PRO A 93 5.18 -16.37 1.49
CA PRO A 93 5.17 -17.71 2.09
C PRO A 93 5.67 -18.83 1.16
N ASN A 94 5.63 -18.60 -0.15
CA ASN A 94 6.06 -19.56 -1.18
C ASN A 94 7.42 -19.20 -1.81
N SER A 95 8.20 -18.33 -1.18
CA SER A 95 9.51 -17.88 -1.66
C SER A 95 10.62 -18.32 -0.69
N PRO A 96 11.85 -18.55 -1.18
CA PRO A 96 13.02 -18.70 -0.32
C PRO A 96 13.23 -17.52 0.65
N ASP A 97 12.70 -16.34 0.30
CA ASP A 97 12.73 -15.13 1.12
C ASP A 97 11.55 -15.02 2.10
N ALA A 98 10.87 -16.13 2.41
CA ALA A 98 9.80 -16.17 3.38
C ALA A 98 10.28 -15.65 4.74
N ARG A 99 9.60 -14.66 5.27
CA ARG A 99 9.92 -14.05 6.57
C ARG A 99 8.66 -13.65 7.32
N ASN A 100 8.77 -13.59 8.63
CA ASN A 100 7.70 -13.08 9.47
C ASN A 100 7.83 -11.56 9.64
N GLY A 101 6.71 -10.89 9.66
CA GLY A 101 6.60 -9.47 9.90
C GLY A 101 6.83 -8.57 8.70
N LEU A 102 5.99 -7.54 8.59
CA LEU A 102 6.12 -6.47 7.61
C LEU A 102 7.13 -5.42 8.07
N SER A 103 7.80 -4.80 7.10
CA SER A 103 8.67 -3.64 7.35
C SER A 103 7.89 -2.44 7.94
N ALA A 104 8.58 -1.54 8.63
CA ALA A 104 7.97 -0.35 9.21
C ALA A 104 7.28 0.54 8.14
N PRO A 105 7.85 0.79 6.93
CA PRO A 105 7.15 1.53 5.88
C PRO A 105 5.87 0.85 5.42
N ALA A 106 5.87 -0.49 5.27
CA ALA A 106 4.66 -1.22 4.87
C ALA A 106 3.55 -1.14 5.93
N ARG A 107 3.92 -1.18 7.21
CA ARG A 107 2.97 -0.98 8.31
C ARG A 107 2.45 0.45 8.37
N ALA A 108 3.32 1.46 8.18
CA ALA A 108 2.91 2.87 8.17
C ALA A 108 1.88 3.16 7.05
N ARG A 109 2.05 2.56 5.87
CA ARG A 109 1.07 2.68 4.78
C ARG A 109 -0.31 2.13 5.20
N LYS A 110 -0.36 0.99 5.88
CA LYS A 110 -1.62 0.40 6.37
C LYS A 110 -2.27 1.27 7.45
N VAL A 111 -1.50 1.84 8.35
CA VAL A 111 -1.99 2.83 9.32
C VAL A 111 -2.59 4.04 8.59
N ALA A 112 -1.93 4.55 7.55
CA ALA A 112 -2.44 5.67 6.76
C ALA A 112 -3.79 5.35 6.09
N ALA A 113 -3.97 4.13 5.55
CA ALA A 113 -5.23 3.69 4.98
C ALA A 113 -6.35 3.63 6.03
N ILE A 114 -6.09 3.05 7.21
CA ILE A 114 -7.06 2.98 8.31
C ILE A 114 -7.45 4.40 8.78
N ARG A 115 -6.47 5.30 9.00
CA ARG A 115 -6.73 6.68 9.40
C ARG A 115 -7.56 7.44 8.36
N SER A 116 -7.24 7.27 7.07
CA SER A 116 -7.98 7.89 5.97
C SER A 116 -9.43 7.43 5.94
N PHE A 117 -9.67 6.12 6.15
CA PHE A 117 -11.01 5.55 6.19
C PHE A 117 -11.83 6.11 7.35
N TYR A 118 -11.32 6.08 8.58
CA TYR A 118 -12.03 6.61 9.73
C TYR A 118 -12.24 8.13 9.66
N LYS A 119 -11.28 8.88 9.14
CA LYS A 119 -11.43 10.31 8.84
C LYS A 119 -12.56 10.58 7.84
N TYR A 120 -12.69 9.74 6.81
CA TYR A 120 -13.81 9.83 5.86
C TYR A 120 -15.15 9.57 6.56
N LEU A 121 -15.25 8.50 7.34
CA LEU A 121 -16.49 8.13 8.04
C LEU A 121 -16.96 9.23 9.01
N THR A 122 -16.04 9.87 9.72
CA THR A 122 -16.36 10.95 10.66
C THR A 122 -16.66 12.26 9.97
N ASN A 123 -15.78 12.69 9.06
CA ASN A 123 -15.80 14.07 8.56
C ASN A 123 -16.62 14.25 7.28
N LYS A 124 -16.75 13.21 6.44
CA LYS A 124 -17.43 13.26 5.14
C LYS A 124 -18.75 12.53 5.17
N ALA A 125 -18.73 11.24 5.44
CA ALA A 125 -19.93 10.41 5.46
C ALA A 125 -20.83 10.67 6.69
N LYS A 126 -20.25 11.20 7.78
CA LYS A 126 -20.97 11.47 9.05
C LYS A 126 -21.65 10.22 9.65
N LEU A 127 -21.07 9.05 9.40
CA LEU A 127 -21.60 7.76 9.87
C LEU A 127 -21.19 7.42 11.29
N ILE A 128 -20.10 8.01 11.79
CA ILE A 128 -19.64 7.88 13.18
C ILE A 128 -19.40 9.29 13.76
N SER A 129 -19.69 9.46 15.03
CA SER A 129 -19.59 10.76 15.73
C SER A 129 -18.16 11.13 16.08
N GLU A 130 -17.36 10.16 16.47
CA GLU A 130 -15.98 10.35 16.89
C GLU A 130 -15.02 9.49 16.06
N ASN A 131 -13.82 10.01 15.79
CA ASN A 131 -12.80 9.29 15.07
C ASN A 131 -11.93 8.49 16.07
N PRO A 132 -12.08 7.15 16.15
CA PRO A 132 -11.30 6.34 17.09
C PRO A 132 -9.80 6.29 16.74
N MET A 133 -9.41 6.78 15.57
CA MET A 133 -8.02 6.82 15.07
C MET A 133 -7.38 8.20 15.22
N GLN A 134 -7.98 9.11 15.99
CA GLN A 134 -7.45 10.47 16.12
C GLN A 134 -6.04 10.48 16.73
N ASP A 135 -5.82 9.65 17.74
CA ASP A 135 -4.57 9.55 18.48
C ASP A 135 -3.68 8.36 18.01
N LEU A 136 -4.01 7.78 16.86
CA LEU A 136 -3.22 6.69 16.30
C LEU A 136 -1.90 7.21 15.74
N ASP A 137 -0.78 6.84 16.34
CA ASP A 137 0.56 7.17 15.83
C ASP A 137 0.95 6.29 14.64
N SER A 138 1.77 6.86 13.76
CA SER A 138 2.40 6.09 12.69
C SER A 138 3.67 5.41 13.20
N PRO A 139 3.96 4.17 12.72
CA PRO A 139 5.23 3.53 13.02
C PRO A 139 6.42 4.42 12.71
N HIS A 140 7.38 4.46 13.62
CA HIS A 140 8.61 5.24 13.41
C HIS A 140 9.40 4.71 12.20
N LEU A 141 9.69 5.59 11.26
CA LEU A 141 10.48 5.27 10.08
C LEU A 141 11.91 5.77 10.25
N LYS A 142 12.87 4.85 10.16
CA LYS A 142 14.27 5.24 10.05
C LYS A 142 14.47 5.89 8.68
N LYS A 143 14.83 7.17 8.67
CA LYS A 143 15.25 7.86 7.45
C LYS A 143 16.64 7.37 7.09
N SER A 144 16.77 6.64 5.99
CA SER A 144 18.08 6.37 5.38
C SER A 144 18.33 7.43 4.31
N LEU A 145 19.56 7.89 4.21
CA LEU A 145 19.96 8.72 3.09
C LEU A 145 19.89 7.89 1.81
N PRO A 146 19.38 8.45 0.71
CA PRO A 146 19.43 7.79 -0.59
C PRO A 146 20.87 7.45 -0.95
N ARG A 147 21.12 6.27 -1.48
CA ARG A 147 22.39 5.95 -2.12
C ARG A 147 22.31 6.44 -3.56
N TYR A 148 23.29 7.18 -3.97
CA TYR A 148 23.46 7.69 -5.34
C TYR A 148 24.82 7.27 -5.86
N LEU A 149 24.96 7.21 -7.16
CA LEU A 149 26.23 7.03 -7.81
C LEU A 149 26.93 8.40 -7.87
N ASP A 150 28.21 8.44 -7.57
CA ASP A 150 29.01 9.63 -7.84
C ASP A 150 29.34 9.74 -9.34
N LEU A 151 30.08 10.78 -9.73
CA LEU A 151 30.39 11.02 -11.12
C LEU A 151 31.27 9.90 -11.72
N GLU A 152 32.27 9.45 -10.97
CA GLU A 152 33.20 8.42 -11.42
C GLU A 152 32.50 7.07 -11.57
N GLU A 153 31.65 6.71 -10.59
CA GLU A 153 30.82 5.51 -10.65
C GLU A 153 29.83 5.56 -11.83
N SER A 154 29.24 6.73 -12.08
CA SER A 154 28.31 6.93 -13.20
C SER A 154 28.97 6.79 -14.57
N VAL A 155 30.17 7.34 -14.75
CA VAL A 155 30.98 7.18 -15.97
C VAL A 155 31.39 5.73 -16.13
N SER A 156 31.93 5.11 -15.09
CA SER A 156 32.32 3.70 -15.11
C SER A 156 31.14 2.78 -15.47
N LEU A 157 29.95 3.05 -14.93
CA LEU A 157 28.74 2.29 -15.30
C LEU A 157 28.45 2.36 -16.81
N LEU A 158 28.56 3.55 -17.41
CA LEU A 158 28.31 3.72 -18.85
C LEU A 158 29.40 3.04 -19.72
N GLU A 159 30.64 3.04 -19.28
CA GLU A 159 31.76 2.38 -19.98
C GLU A 159 31.66 0.86 -19.99
N HIS A 160 30.99 0.27 -19.00
CA HIS A 160 30.83 -1.17 -18.89
C HIS A 160 29.51 -1.71 -19.49
N VAL A 161 28.79 -0.88 -20.23
CA VAL A 161 27.59 -1.34 -20.95
C VAL A 161 28.02 -2.15 -22.16
N ASP A 162 27.66 -3.42 -22.20
CA ASP A 162 28.00 -4.34 -23.29
C ASP A 162 26.80 -5.22 -23.71
N GLY A 163 27.03 -6.14 -24.65
CA GLY A 163 26.06 -7.13 -25.09
C GLY A 163 25.19 -6.72 -26.28
N ALA A 164 24.25 -7.59 -26.62
CA ALA A 164 23.44 -7.49 -27.86
C ALA A 164 22.59 -6.23 -27.98
N ASN A 165 22.26 -5.58 -26.84
CA ASN A 165 21.43 -4.38 -26.76
C ASN A 165 22.19 -3.16 -26.26
N GLN A 166 23.52 -3.13 -26.38
CA GLN A 166 24.41 -2.09 -25.85
C GLN A 166 23.92 -0.67 -26.12
N ALA A 167 23.57 -0.35 -27.34
CA ALA A 167 23.13 1.00 -27.72
C ALA A 167 21.85 1.42 -26.99
N ARG A 168 20.89 0.49 -26.87
CA ARG A 168 19.64 0.74 -26.12
C ARG A 168 19.92 0.95 -24.64
N ASP A 169 20.71 0.06 -24.05
CA ASP A 169 20.97 0.05 -22.62
C ASP A 169 21.82 1.26 -22.20
N TYR A 170 22.79 1.64 -23.04
CA TYR A 170 23.55 2.89 -22.87
C TYR A 170 22.65 4.14 -22.93
N CYS A 171 21.72 4.19 -23.89
CA CYS A 171 20.76 5.30 -23.98
C CYS A 171 19.85 5.38 -22.74
N ILE A 172 19.33 4.24 -22.27
CA ILE A 172 18.51 4.18 -21.08
C ILE A 172 19.25 4.70 -19.84
N LEU A 173 20.47 4.23 -19.62
CA LEU A 173 21.30 4.65 -18.48
C LEU A 173 21.67 6.13 -18.58
N THR A 174 22.00 6.61 -19.77
CA THR A 174 22.29 8.02 -20.01
C THR A 174 21.10 8.92 -19.65
N LEU A 175 19.89 8.53 -20.05
CA LEU A 175 18.67 9.27 -19.70
C LEU A 175 18.40 9.25 -18.20
N PHE A 176 18.61 8.12 -17.50
CA PHE A 176 18.48 8.08 -16.06
C PHE A 176 19.48 8.99 -15.34
N LEU A 177 20.75 8.94 -15.73
CA LEU A 177 21.82 9.70 -15.07
C LEU A 177 21.71 11.21 -15.32
N ASN A 178 21.36 11.62 -16.54
CA ASN A 178 21.31 13.05 -16.91
C ASN A 178 19.95 13.71 -16.64
N CYS A 179 18.84 12.98 -16.82
CA CYS A 179 17.50 13.55 -16.72
C CYS A 179 16.78 13.18 -15.44
N GLY A 180 17.27 12.19 -14.69
CA GLY A 180 16.64 11.73 -13.47
C GLY A 180 15.23 11.15 -13.66
N LEU A 181 14.95 10.60 -14.84
CA LEU A 181 13.64 10.05 -15.20
C LEU A 181 13.25 8.88 -14.29
N ARG A 182 11.94 8.76 -14.01
CA ARG A 182 11.41 7.52 -13.44
C ARG A 182 11.26 6.46 -14.53
N ILE A 183 11.29 5.18 -14.15
CA ILE A 183 11.11 4.06 -15.11
C ILE A 183 9.84 4.24 -15.95
N SER A 184 8.73 4.67 -15.34
CA SER A 184 7.45 4.89 -16.03
C SER A 184 7.52 6.06 -17.03
N GLU A 185 8.31 7.09 -16.76
CA GLU A 185 8.52 8.22 -17.63
C GLU A 185 9.38 7.79 -18.83
N LEU A 186 10.45 7.03 -18.58
CA LEU A 186 11.29 6.50 -19.66
C LEU A 186 10.51 5.57 -20.61
N VAL A 187 9.71 4.64 -20.05
CA VAL A 187 8.90 3.69 -20.86
C VAL A 187 7.82 4.42 -21.67
N GLY A 188 7.37 5.57 -21.19
CA GLY A 188 6.37 6.41 -21.87
C GLY A 188 6.95 7.32 -22.97
N LEU A 189 8.29 7.40 -23.14
CA LEU A 189 8.91 8.24 -24.15
C LEU A 189 8.62 7.73 -25.57
N ASN A 190 8.27 8.65 -26.44
CA ASN A 190 8.14 8.43 -27.89
C ASN A 190 9.30 9.10 -28.63
N VAL A 191 9.56 8.67 -29.85
CA VAL A 191 10.63 9.26 -30.71
C VAL A 191 10.42 10.77 -30.90
N THR A 192 9.16 11.22 -30.88
CA THR A 192 8.79 12.63 -31.02
C THR A 192 9.10 13.51 -29.82
N ASP A 193 9.32 12.89 -28.65
CA ASP A 193 9.61 13.61 -27.41
C ASP A 193 11.10 13.98 -27.28
N VAL A 194 11.94 13.40 -28.12
CA VAL A 194 13.40 13.66 -28.20
C VAL A 194 13.67 14.61 -29.34
N ARG A 195 14.21 15.79 -29.02
CA ARG A 195 14.62 16.81 -29.99
C ARG A 195 16.10 17.07 -29.90
#